data_021cfa70515674cf583665410f56d836
#
_entry.id   021cfa70515674cf583665410f56d836
#
_cell.length_a   1.000
_cell.length_b   1.000
_cell.length_c   1.000
_cell.angle_alpha   90.00
_cell.angle_beta   90.00
_cell.angle_gamma   90.00
#
_symmetry.space_group_name_H-M   'P 1'
#
loop_
_entity.id
_entity.type
_entity.pdbx_description
1 polymer ?
#
loop_
_entity_poly.entity_id
_entity_poly.type
_entity_poly.pdbx_seq_one_letter_code
_entity_poly.pdbx_strand_id
1 'polypeptide(L)'
;MNENLEILMPAHNEALSLTKLIPEIHNNINGKINYSIIICEDGSTDNTLEVIENFKEKYPIKLITSKNKKGYSIAMLDGIKSATADYLLIMDSDGQSNPKEIVNFWKHRKYANLVNGHRANRKDYMYRRLYSKFALLIYKMLFNVPLKDPSYAYIMMEKKVCSTLNDFDPQMPDGFFWEFNARAMNKGLTFY
;
A
#
# COMPACT_ATOMS: atom_id res chain seq x y z
N MET A 1 -11.89 8.61 -21.27
CA MET A 1 -10.50 8.22 -20.99
C MET A 1 -10.56 7.01 -20.07
N ASN A 2 -9.82 5.95 -20.37
CA ASN A 2 -9.75 4.80 -19.47
C ASN A 2 -8.88 5.17 -18.27
N GLU A 3 -9.47 5.18 -17.08
CA GLU A 3 -8.75 5.41 -15.81
C GLU A 3 -7.66 4.34 -15.64
N ASN A 4 -6.54 4.71 -15.04
CA ASN A 4 -5.39 3.85 -14.82
C ASN A 4 -5.05 3.70 -13.32
N LEU A 5 -4.36 2.60 -13.01
CA LEU A 5 -3.98 2.20 -11.66
C LEU A 5 -2.46 2.06 -11.55
N GLU A 6 -1.88 2.62 -10.53
CA GLU A 6 -0.52 2.26 -10.09
C GLU A 6 -0.60 1.47 -8.78
N ILE A 7 0.12 0.35 -8.72
CA ILE A 7 0.24 -0.49 -7.51
C ILE A 7 1.59 -0.18 -6.89
N LEU A 8 1.58 0.44 -5.73
CA LEU A 8 2.78 0.82 -4.99
C LEU A 8 3.15 -0.23 -3.94
N MET A 9 4.35 -0.76 -4.04
CA MET A 9 4.91 -1.74 -3.11
C MET A 9 6.29 -1.29 -2.62
N PRO A 10 6.47 -0.95 -1.33
CA PRO A 10 7.80 -0.87 -0.74
C PRO A 10 8.39 -2.28 -0.61
N ALA A 11 9.68 -2.44 -0.86
CA ALA A 11 10.35 -3.73 -0.80
C ALA A 11 11.73 -3.64 -0.14
N HIS A 12 11.99 -4.51 0.83
CA HIS A 12 13.31 -4.68 1.45
C HIS A 12 13.50 -6.14 1.85
N ASN A 13 14.39 -6.86 1.16
CA ASN A 13 14.66 -8.29 1.34
C ASN A 13 13.40 -9.16 1.07
N GLU A 14 12.75 -8.93 -0.08
CA GLU A 14 11.50 -9.58 -0.48
C GLU A 14 11.61 -10.39 -1.79
N ALA A 15 12.82 -10.88 -2.12
CA ALA A 15 13.08 -11.61 -3.37
C ALA A 15 12.09 -12.78 -3.58
N LEU A 16 11.90 -13.62 -2.56
CA LEU A 16 11.03 -14.81 -2.65
C LEU A 16 9.55 -14.43 -2.77
N SER A 17 9.11 -13.42 -2.05
CA SER A 17 7.72 -12.95 -2.08
C SER A 17 7.40 -12.35 -3.44
N LEU A 18 8.24 -11.45 -3.95
CA LEU A 18 8.05 -10.77 -5.23
C LEU A 18 8.05 -11.74 -6.42
N THR A 19 8.86 -12.80 -6.37
CA THR A 19 8.88 -13.84 -7.42
C THR A 19 7.50 -14.48 -7.65
N LYS A 20 6.66 -14.55 -6.63
CA LYS A 20 5.30 -15.09 -6.70
C LYS A 20 4.26 -13.98 -6.89
N LEU A 21 4.40 -12.89 -6.15
CA LEU A 21 3.42 -11.82 -6.06
C LEU A 21 3.24 -11.07 -7.39
N ILE A 22 4.33 -10.70 -8.07
CA ILE A 22 4.25 -9.94 -9.33
C ILE A 22 3.51 -10.72 -10.42
N PRO A 23 3.86 -11.99 -10.72
CA PRO A 23 3.08 -12.81 -11.67
C PRO A 23 1.61 -12.98 -11.24
N GLU A 24 1.34 -13.13 -9.95
CA GLU A 24 -0.02 -13.29 -9.45
C GLU A 24 -0.85 -12.01 -9.63
N ILE A 25 -0.29 -10.83 -9.37
CA ILE A 25 -0.92 -9.54 -9.68
C ILE A 25 -1.26 -9.50 -11.16
N HIS A 26 -0.26 -9.72 -12.04
CA HIS A 26 -0.48 -9.69 -13.49
C HIS A 26 -1.62 -10.61 -13.91
N ASN A 27 -1.59 -11.87 -13.51
CA ASN A 27 -2.59 -12.87 -13.91
C ASN A 27 -4.02 -12.51 -13.47
N ASN A 28 -4.17 -11.77 -12.36
CA ASN A 28 -5.48 -11.38 -11.86
C ASN A 28 -6.07 -10.15 -12.57
N ILE A 29 -5.24 -9.18 -13.00
CA ILE A 29 -5.72 -7.87 -13.47
C ILE A 29 -5.40 -7.55 -14.93
N ASN A 30 -4.47 -8.27 -15.57
CA ASN A 30 -4.13 -8.08 -16.98
C ASN A 30 -5.35 -8.21 -17.90
N GLY A 31 -5.51 -7.29 -18.82
CA GLY A 31 -6.68 -7.23 -19.72
C GLY A 31 -7.97 -6.73 -19.06
N LYS A 32 -8.00 -6.51 -17.73
CA LYS A 32 -9.17 -6.01 -16.98
C LYS A 32 -8.97 -4.58 -16.50
N ILE A 33 -7.74 -4.22 -16.13
CA ILE A 33 -7.37 -2.92 -15.57
C ILE A 33 -6.11 -2.45 -16.31
N ASN A 34 -6.09 -1.20 -16.75
CA ASN A 34 -4.86 -0.57 -17.23
C ASN A 34 -4.01 -0.23 -16.00
N TYR A 35 -2.86 -0.87 -15.85
CA TYR A 35 -2.06 -0.76 -14.62
C TYR A 35 -0.56 -0.70 -14.89
N SER A 36 0.17 -0.20 -13.89
CA SER A 36 1.61 -0.39 -13.69
C SER A 36 1.92 -0.66 -12.22
N ILE A 37 3.12 -1.13 -11.94
CA ILE A 37 3.57 -1.44 -10.58
C ILE A 37 4.75 -0.50 -10.26
N ILE A 38 4.66 0.25 -9.16
CA ILE A 38 5.78 1.01 -8.60
C ILE A 38 6.38 0.18 -7.47
N ILE A 39 7.64 -0.21 -7.62
CA ILE A 39 8.36 -0.89 -6.56
C ILE A 39 9.43 0.06 -6.01
N CYS A 40 9.33 0.36 -4.71
CA CYS A 40 10.32 1.14 -3.98
C CYS A 40 11.25 0.19 -3.24
N GLU A 41 12.34 -0.19 -3.90
CA GLU A 41 13.39 -1.04 -3.35
C GLU A 41 14.26 -0.21 -2.40
N ASP A 42 14.31 -0.60 -1.13
CA ASP A 42 14.92 0.16 -0.03
C ASP A 42 16.22 -0.47 0.48
N GLY A 43 17.23 -0.57 -0.40
CA GLY A 43 18.57 -1.01 -0.06
C GLY A 43 18.62 -2.46 0.43
N SER A 44 18.00 -3.39 -0.29
CA SER A 44 18.03 -4.81 0.03
C SER A 44 19.44 -5.39 -0.01
N THR A 45 19.67 -6.42 0.79
CA THR A 45 20.94 -7.16 0.88
C THR A 45 20.85 -8.58 0.26
N ASP A 46 19.66 -8.98 -0.13
CA ASP A 46 19.38 -10.21 -0.87
C ASP A 46 19.21 -9.95 -2.39
N ASN A 47 18.71 -10.92 -3.12
CA ASN A 47 18.50 -10.82 -4.57
C ASN A 47 17.24 -10.02 -4.98
N THR A 48 16.65 -9.22 -4.09
CA THR A 48 15.41 -8.46 -4.37
C THR A 48 15.56 -7.57 -5.60
N LEU A 49 16.64 -6.79 -5.68
CA LEU A 49 16.89 -5.90 -6.82
C LEU A 49 17.00 -6.66 -8.14
N GLU A 50 17.74 -7.76 -8.15
CA GLU A 50 17.92 -8.61 -9.34
C GLU A 50 16.57 -9.19 -9.83
N VAL A 51 15.75 -9.69 -8.91
CA VAL A 51 14.39 -10.20 -9.23
C VAL A 51 13.55 -9.12 -9.88
N ILE A 52 13.56 -7.89 -9.34
CA ILE A 52 12.77 -6.79 -9.88
C ILE A 52 13.27 -6.40 -11.29
N GLU A 53 14.58 -6.29 -11.49
CA GLU A 53 15.15 -5.94 -12.80
C GLU A 53 14.80 -6.99 -13.86
N ASN A 54 14.87 -8.28 -13.55
CA ASN A 54 14.46 -9.35 -14.46
C ASN A 54 12.95 -9.29 -14.79
N PHE A 55 12.11 -8.83 -13.86
CA PHE A 55 10.68 -8.71 -14.08
C PHE A 55 10.26 -7.47 -14.86
N LYS A 56 11.04 -6.40 -14.86
CA LYS A 56 10.81 -5.20 -15.69
C LYS A 56 10.71 -5.49 -17.19
N GLU A 57 11.36 -6.55 -17.65
CA GLU A 57 11.30 -6.97 -19.06
C GLU A 57 9.93 -7.57 -19.44
N LYS A 58 9.17 -8.07 -18.44
CA LYS A 58 7.93 -8.84 -18.65
C LYS A 58 6.69 -8.14 -18.14
N TYR A 59 6.83 -7.24 -17.16
CA TYR A 59 5.73 -6.59 -16.47
C TYR A 59 5.92 -5.06 -16.46
N PRO A 60 4.84 -4.29 -16.44
CA PRO A 60 4.90 -2.82 -16.43
C PRO A 60 5.36 -2.30 -15.06
N ILE A 61 6.65 -2.45 -14.76
CA ILE A 61 7.26 -2.07 -13.47
C ILE A 61 8.06 -0.79 -13.61
N LYS A 62 7.78 0.18 -12.71
CA LYS A 62 8.59 1.36 -12.42
C LYS A 62 9.37 1.09 -11.13
N LEU A 63 10.69 1.02 -11.23
CA LEU A 63 11.56 0.79 -10.09
C LEU A 63 12.09 2.12 -9.55
N ILE A 64 11.98 2.31 -8.24
CA ILE A 64 12.66 3.34 -7.47
C ILE A 64 13.58 2.61 -6.51
N THR A 65 14.87 2.88 -6.58
CA THR A 65 15.88 2.17 -5.77
C THR A 65 16.65 3.12 -4.87
N SER A 66 17.11 2.62 -3.75
CA SER A 66 17.95 3.32 -2.80
C SER A 66 19.19 2.48 -2.50
N LYS A 67 20.38 3.10 -2.53
CA LYS A 67 21.62 2.41 -2.19
C LYS A 67 21.67 1.89 -0.76
N ASN A 68 21.06 2.65 0.16
CA ASN A 68 21.01 2.33 1.58
C ASN A 68 19.55 2.31 2.03
N LYS A 69 19.26 1.51 3.04
CA LYS A 69 17.94 1.47 3.67
C LYS A 69 17.58 2.83 4.25
N LYS A 70 16.49 3.43 3.77
CA LYS A 70 15.92 4.71 4.24
C LYS A 70 14.77 4.52 5.22
N GLY A 71 14.13 3.37 5.17
CA GLY A 71 12.97 3.00 5.97
C GLY A 71 11.65 3.05 5.21
N TYR A 72 10.68 2.28 5.71
CA TYR A 72 9.38 2.05 5.09
C TYR A 72 8.64 3.35 4.70
N SER A 73 8.56 4.31 5.63
CA SER A 73 7.83 5.56 5.40
C SER A 73 8.44 6.40 4.29
N ILE A 74 9.77 6.47 4.20
CA ILE A 74 10.47 7.21 3.14
C ILE A 74 10.27 6.52 1.79
N ALA A 75 10.45 5.20 1.72
CA ALA A 75 10.23 4.42 0.51
C ALA A 75 8.78 4.59 0.00
N MET A 76 7.80 4.55 0.92
CA MET A 76 6.39 4.79 0.61
C MET A 76 6.16 6.19 0.03
N LEU A 77 6.69 7.23 0.67
CA LEU A 77 6.55 8.62 0.21
C LEU A 77 7.23 8.87 -1.15
N ASP A 78 8.40 8.27 -1.39
CA ASP A 78 9.08 8.34 -2.69
C ASP A 78 8.21 7.73 -3.79
N GLY A 79 7.57 6.58 -3.52
CA GLY A 79 6.63 5.95 -4.43
C GLY A 79 5.39 6.81 -4.69
N ILE A 80 4.76 7.33 -3.66
CA ILE A 80 3.59 8.21 -3.78
C ILE A 80 3.90 9.46 -4.60
N LYS A 81 5.04 10.11 -4.37
CA LYS A 81 5.50 11.27 -5.15
C LYS A 81 5.73 10.93 -6.62
N SER A 82 6.14 9.71 -6.91
CA SER A 82 6.43 9.25 -8.26
C SER A 82 5.19 8.80 -9.03
N ALA A 83 4.06 8.61 -8.34
CA ALA A 83 2.82 8.13 -8.91
C ALA A 83 2.19 9.15 -9.86
N THR A 84 1.68 8.67 -11.01
CA THR A 84 1.09 9.49 -12.07
C THR A 84 -0.32 9.07 -12.46
N ALA A 85 -0.74 7.85 -12.08
CA ALA A 85 -2.04 7.30 -12.40
C ALA A 85 -3.21 8.02 -11.70
N ASP A 86 -4.44 7.79 -12.19
CA ASP A 86 -5.66 8.34 -11.59
C ASP A 86 -5.91 7.76 -10.19
N TYR A 87 -5.56 6.47 -10.03
CA TYR A 87 -5.69 5.73 -8.77
C TYR A 87 -4.37 5.10 -8.35
N LEU A 88 -4.13 5.09 -7.06
CA LEU A 88 -3.00 4.43 -6.42
C LEU A 88 -3.53 3.34 -5.48
N LEU A 89 -3.04 2.12 -5.64
CA LEU A 89 -3.23 1.03 -4.67
C LEU A 89 -1.92 0.80 -3.95
N ILE A 90 -1.92 0.98 -2.64
CA ILE A 90 -0.78 0.61 -1.79
C ILE A 90 -0.99 -0.82 -1.30
N MET A 91 0.05 -1.65 -1.37
CA MET A 91 0.08 -2.99 -0.77
C MET A 91 1.50 -3.38 -0.38
N ASP A 92 1.62 -4.19 0.68
CA ASP A 92 2.92 -4.73 1.08
C ASP A 92 3.43 -5.78 0.07
N SER A 93 4.76 -5.90 -0.03
CA SER A 93 5.44 -6.83 -0.94
C SER A 93 5.67 -8.23 -0.36
N ASP A 94 5.30 -8.46 0.91
CA ASP A 94 5.51 -9.70 1.67
C ASP A 94 4.58 -10.88 1.29
N GLY A 95 3.64 -10.64 0.36
CA GLY A 95 2.68 -11.62 -0.11
C GLY A 95 1.52 -11.92 0.85
N GLN A 96 1.35 -11.16 1.94
CA GLN A 96 0.22 -11.35 2.86
C GLN A 96 -1.09 -10.76 2.33
N SER A 97 -1.02 -9.80 1.42
CA SER A 97 -2.18 -9.21 0.74
C SER A 97 -2.59 -10.04 -0.47
N ASN A 98 -3.88 -10.37 -0.61
CA ASN A 98 -4.38 -11.21 -1.69
C ASN A 98 -4.56 -10.41 -2.99
N PRO A 99 -3.78 -10.67 -4.07
CA PRO A 99 -3.89 -9.93 -5.34
C PRO A 99 -5.25 -10.07 -6.04
N LYS A 100 -6.03 -11.11 -5.75
CA LYS A 100 -7.38 -11.29 -6.32
C LYS A 100 -8.34 -10.18 -5.89
N GLU A 101 -8.10 -9.57 -4.73
CA GLU A 101 -8.92 -8.48 -4.22
C GLU A 101 -8.71 -7.16 -4.98
N ILE A 102 -7.64 -7.00 -5.76
CA ILE A 102 -7.39 -5.78 -6.55
C ILE A 102 -8.57 -5.45 -7.47
N VAL A 103 -9.16 -6.47 -8.09
CA VAL A 103 -10.35 -6.28 -8.95
C VAL A 103 -11.54 -5.77 -8.14
N ASN A 104 -11.68 -6.23 -6.90
CA ASN A 104 -12.75 -5.79 -6.01
C ASN A 104 -12.53 -4.34 -5.56
N PHE A 105 -11.31 -3.96 -5.17
CA PHE A 105 -10.94 -2.56 -4.91
C PHE A 105 -11.25 -1.67 -6.11
N TRP A 106 -10.86 -2.11 -7.31
CA TRP A 106 -11.10 -1.35 -8.55
C TRP A 106 -12.59 -1.11 -8.83
N LYS A 107 -13.44 -2.09 -8.58
CA LYS A 107 -14.91 -1.96 -8.72
C LYS A 107 -15.47 -0.91 -7.76
N HIS A 108 -14.93 -0.82 -6.55
CA HIS A 108 -15.44 0.08 -5.51
C HIS A 108 -14.71 1.43 -5.44
N ARG A 109 -13.71 1.68 -6.32
CA ARG A 109 -12.85 2.87 -6.28
C ARG A 109 -13.59 4.22 -6.27
N LYS A 110 -14.82 4.26 -6.78
CA LYS A 110 -15.64 5.47 -6.85
C LYS A 110 -16.61 5.66 -5.67
N TYR A 111 -16.66 4.71 -4.75
CA TYR A 111 -17.59 4.77 -3.62
C TYR A 111 -17.11 5.72 -2.51
N ALA A 112 -15.79 5.88 -2.41
CA ALA A 112 -15.17 6.77 -1.43
C ALA A 112 -13.82 7.26 -1.94
N ASN A 113 -13.23 8.24 -1.25
CA ASN A 113 -11.88 8.72 -1.55
C ASN A 113 -10.81 7.67 -1.25
N LEU A 114 -11.07 6.83 -0.22
CA LEU A 114 -10.21 5.71 0.19
C LEU A 114 -11.05 4.44 0.27
N VAL A 115 -10.58 3.38 -0.38
CA VAL A 115 -11.10 2.03 -0.24
C VAL A 115 -10.07 1.22 0.53
N ASN A 116 -10.44 0.79 1.75
CA ASN A 116 -9.53 0.16 2.69
C ASN A 116 -9.80 -1.33 2.82
N GLY A 117 -8.75 -2.14 2.74
CA GLY A 117 -8.80 -3.54 3.12
C GLY A 117 -8.82 -3.74 4.63
N HIS A 118 -9.20 -4.92 5.06
CA HIS A 118 -9.02 -5.36 6.43
C HIS A 118 -8.62 -6.83 6.48
N ARG A 119 -7.77 -7.19 7.43
CA ARG A 119 -7.33 -8.58 7.61
C ARG A 119 -8.41 -9.38 8.34
N ALA A 120 -9.09 -10.28 7.61
CA ALA A 120 -10.19 -11.09 8.18
C ALA A 120 -9.69 -12.10 9.23
N ASN A 121 -8.51 -12.70 9.01
CA ASN A 121 -7.98 -13.79 9.84
C ASN A 121 -6.56 -13.45 10.35
N ARG A 122 -6.45 -12.59 11.35
CA ARG A 122 -5.16 -12.34 12.03
C ARG A 122 -4.82 -13.53 12.93
N LYS A 123 -3.70 -14.19 12.63
CA LYS A 123 -3.13 -15.25 13.49
C LYS A 123 -2.22 -14.65 14.57
N ASP A 124 -2.73 -13.66 15.29
CA ASP A 124 -1.99 -13.05 16.39
C ASP A 124 -2.23 -13.77 17.72
N TYR A 125 -1.23 -13.77 18.60
CA TYR A 125 -1.38 -14.21 19.99
C TYR A 125 -2.46 -13.39 20.69
N MET A 126 -3.15 -14.02 21.67
CA MET A 126 -4.30 -13.42 22.35
C MET A 126 -4.00 -12.05 22.98
N TYR A 127 -2.82 -11.88 23.61
CA TYR A 127 -2.41 -10.61 24.19
C TYR A 127 -2.24 -9.49 23.13
N ARG A 128 -1.64 -9.79 21.96
CA ARG A 128 -1.51 -8.82 20.86
C ARG A 128 -2.88 -8.38 20.32
N ARG A 129 -3.83 -9.32 20.24
CA ARG A 129 -5.22 -9.02 19.85
C ARG A 129 -5.89 -8.08 20.84
N LEU A 130 -5.66 -8.26 22.15
CA LEU A 130 -6.22 -7.37 23.19
C LEU A 130 -5.63 -5.96 23.09
N TYR A 131 -4.29 -5.84 23.02
CA TYR A 131 -3.63 -4.55 22.82
C TYR A 131 -4.10 -3.84 21.54
N SER A 132 -4.19 -4.56 20.42
CA SER A 132 -4.66 -4.00 19.15
C SER A 132 -6.10 -3.49 19.24
N LYS A 133 -7.00 -4.21 19.94
CA LYS A 133 -8.38 -3.75 20.16
C LYS A 133 -8.43 -2.50 21.02
N PHE A 134 -7.64 -2.43 22.08
CA PHE A 134 -7.59 -1.26 22.95
C PHE A 134 -7.01 -0.04 22.20
N ALA A 135 -5.90 -0.21 21.50
CA ALA A 135 -5.32 0.85 20.66
C ALA A 135 -6.31 1.33 19.60
N LEU A 136 -7.03 0.42 18.93
CA LEU A 136 -8.07 0.78 17.96
C LEU A 136 -9.23 1.56 18.60
N LEU A 137 -9.64 1.20 19.82
CA LEU A 137 -10.67 1.92 20.53
C LEU A 137 -10.26 3.38 20.81
N ILE A 138 -9.06 3.58 21.38
CA ILE A 138 -8.49 4.91 21.63
C ILE A 138 -8.39 5.70 20.32
N TYR A 139 -7.84 5.08 19.28
CA TYR A 139 -7.69 5.72 17.97
C TYR A 139 -9.03 6.20 17.40
N LYS A 140 -10.08 5.36 17.48
CA LYS A 140 -11.44 5.74 17.04
C LYS A 140 -12.04 6.87 17.87
N MET A 141 -11.77 6.88 19.18
CA MET A 141 -12.24 7.98 20.06
C MET A 141 -11.55 9.31 19.72
N LEU A 142 -10.26 9.28 19.37
CA LEU A 142 -9.50 10.49 19.08
C LEU A 142 -9.73 11.03 17.66
N PHE A 143 -9.82 10.14 16.66
CA PHE A 143 -9.81 10.52 15.25
C PHE A 143 -11.10 10.21 14.50
N ASN A 144 -12.07 9.53 15.15
CA ASN A 144 -13.37 9.15 14.56
C ASN A 144 -13.24 8.39 13.21
N VAL A 145 -12.14 7.63 13.00
CA VAL A 145 -11.88 6.89 11.76
C VAL A 145 -12.74 5.62 11.72
N PRO A 146 -13.57 5.40 10.67
CA PRO A 146 -14.56 4.30 10.63
C PRO A 146 -13.95 2.94 10.24
N LEU A 147 -12.62 2.78 10.27
CA LEU A 147 -11.93 1.58 9.80
C LEU A 147 -11.88 0.47 10.87
N LYS A 148 -11.91 -0.78 10.39
CA LYS A 148 -11.71 -1.98 11.22
C LYS A 148 -10.24 -2.29 11.45
N ASP A 149 -9.38 -1.99 10.50
CA ASP A 149 -7.92 -2.25 10.53
C ASP A 149 -7.15 -1.08 9.91
N PRO A 150 -7.01 0.06 10.62
CA PRO A 150 -6.35 1.25 10.09
C PRO A 150 -4.84 1.09 9.86
N SER A 151 -4.24 0.00 10.32
CA SER A 151 -2.81 -0.29 10.13
C SER A 151 -2.52 -1.13 8.88
N TYR A 152 -3.54 -1.58 8.15
CA TYR A 152 -3.33 -2.47 7.02
C TYR A 152 -2.93 -1.72 5.76
N ALA A 153 -1.79 -2.10 5.21
CA ALA A 153 -1.24 -1.54 3.97
C ALA A 153 -1.92 -2.13 2.73
N TYR A 154 -3.24 -2.01 2.63
CA TYR A 154 -4.00 -2.41 1.45
C TYR A 154 -5.11 -1.41 1.22
N ILE A 155 -4.73 -0.31 0.55
CA ILE A 155 -5.59 0.88 0.41
C ILE A 155 -5.54 1.35 -1.04
N MET A 156 -6.70 1.46 -1.67
CA MET A 156 -6.85 2.16 -2.95
C MET A 156 -7.36 3.57 -2.73
N MET A 157 -6.78 4.54 -3.43
CA MET A 157 -7.17 5.93 -3.32
C MET A 157 -7.09 6.65 -4.67
N GLU A 158 -7.84 7.72 -4.82
CA GLU A 158 -7.65 8.67 -5.91
C GLU A 158 -6.33 9.44 -5.73
N LYS A 159 -5.66 9.79 -6.82
CA LYS A 159 -4.40 10.56 -6.78
C LYS A 159 -4.51 11.85 -5.96
N LYS A 160 -5.64 12.55 -6.02
CA LYS A 160 -5.85 13.79 -5.25
C LYS A 160 -5.71 13.61 -3.74
N VAL A 161 -5.93 12.39 -3.21
CA VAL A 161 -5.76 12.06 -1.80
C VAL A 161 -4.29 12.12 -1.37
N CYS A 162 -3.36 11.92 -2.30
CA CYS A 162 -1.92 11.97 -2.01
C CYS A 162 -1.47 13.32 -1.44
N SER A 163 -2.19 14.41 -1.71
CA SER A 163 -1.90 15.72 -1.13
C SER A 163 -2.06 15.77 0.40
N THR A 164 -2.77 14.80 1.00
CA THR A 164 -2.90 14.68 2.46
C THR A 164 -1.58 14.31 3.14
N LEU A 165 -0.61 13.82 2.36
CA LEU A 165 0.70 13.35 2.83
C LEU A 165 1.80 14.41 2.70
N ASN A 166 1.49 15.62 2.21
CA ASN A 166 2.51 16.65 1.98
C ASN A 166 3.28 17.05 3.25
N ASP A 167 2.61 17.02 4.42
CA ASP A 167 3.18 17.39 5.72
C ASP A 167 3.51 16.17 6.58
N PHE A 168 3.65 15.00 5.97
CA PHE A 168 3.97 13.77 6.69
C PHE A 168 5.43 13.77 7.12
N ASP A 169 5.70 13.39 8.40
CA ASP A 169 7.08 13.23 8.89
C ASP A 169 7.67 11.91 8.34
N PRO A 170 8.63 11.97 7.42
CA PRO A 170 9.21 10.77 6.84
C PRO A 170 10.07 9.98 7.82
N GLN A 171 10.45 10.55 8.95
CA GLN A 171 11.29 9.88 9.96
C GLN A 171 10.48 9.03 10.93
N MET A 172 9.14 9.03 10.84
CA MET A 172 8.31 8.20 11.68
C MET A 172 8.52 6.71 11.32
N PRO A 173 9.08 5.90 12.20
CA PRO A 173 9.47 4.52 11.87
C PRO A 173 8.25 3.61 11.72
N ASP A 174 7.20 3.84 12.51
CA ASP A 174 5.99 3.03 12.57
C ASP A 174 4.74 3.93 12.55
N GLY A 175 3.60 3.36 12.20
CA GLY A 175 2.33 4.07 12.30
C GLY A 175 1.91 4.86 11.05
N PHE A 176 2.63 4.71 9.91
CA PHE A 176 2.33 5.41 8.66
C PHE A 176 0.83 5.42 8.33
N PHE A 177 0.17 4.27 8.30
CA PHE A 177 -1.24 4.19 7.95
C PHE A 177 -2.18 4.71 9.05
N TRP A 178 -1.79 4.63 10.31
CA TRP A 178 -2.56 5.25 11.39
C TRP A 178 -2.62 6.76 11.20
N GLU A 179 -1.47 7.40 10.99
CA GLU A 179 -1.40 8.84 10.76
C GLU A 179 -2.08 9.23 9.44
N PHE A 180 -1.83 8.49 8.36
CA PHE A 180 -2.45 8.73 7.06
C PHE A 180 -3.97 8.75 7.14
N ASN A 181 -4.57 7.71 7.74
CA ASN A 181 -6.02 7.62 7.87
C ASN A 181 -6.60 8.72 8.79
N ALA A 182 -5.90 9.10 9.88
CA ALA A 182 -6.32 10.19 10.74
C ALA A 182 -6.30 11.54 9.99
N ARG A 183 -5.23 11.82 9.23
CA ARG A 183 -5.13 13.03 8.39
C ARG A 183 -6.21 13.07 7.31
N ALA A 184 -6.46 11.93 6.64
CA ALA A 184 -7.51 11.81 5.65
C ALA A 184 -8.89 12.13 6.26
N MET A 185 -9.19 11.58 7.45
CA MET A 185 -10.43 11.88 8.17
C MET A 185 -10.56 13.36 8.55
N ASN A 186 -9.51 13.97 9.08
CA ASN A 186 -9.48 15.38 9.44
C ASN A 186 -9.68 16.32 8.22
N LYS A 187 -9.33 15.88 7.03
CA LYS A 187 -9.57 16.59 5.76
C LYS A 187 -10.96 16.29 5.16
N GLY A 188 -11.81 15.55 5.85
CA GLY A 188 -13.17 15.23 5.42
C GLY A 188 -13.24 14.21 4.28
N LEU A 189 -12.18 13.41 4.07
CA LEU A 189 -12.19 12.36 3.07
C LEU A 189 -13.03 11.17 3.52
N THR A 190 -13.69 10.53 2.56
CA THR A 190 -14.59 9.40 2.79
C THR A 190 -13.87 8.06 2.69
N PHE A 191 -14.34 7.07 3.45
CA PHE A 191 -13.80 5.72 3.54
C PHE A 191 -14.85 4.67 3.17
N TYR A 192 -14.39 3.61 2.48
CA TYR A 192 -15.18 2.42 2.16
C TYR A 192 -14.43 1.15 2.58
#